data_193d3d4df2c34bea98d83aba801a99dd
#
_entry.id   193d3d4df2c34bea98d83aba801a99dd
#
_cell.length_a   1.000
_cell.length_b   1.000
_cell.length_c   1.000
_cell.angle_alpha   90.00
_cell.angle_beta   90.00
_cell.angle_gamma   90.00
#
_symmetry.space_group_name_H-M   'P 1'
#
loop_
_entity.id
_entity.type
_entity.pdbx_description
1 polymer ?
#
loop_
_entity_poly.entity_id
_entity_poly.type
_entity_poly.pdbx_seq_one_letter_code
_entity_poly.pdbx_strand_id
1 'polypeptide(L)'
;MKYLLPLLLFSCAAPQQMEKKVDTHLLLQGEWTLQTLRGVAPVASIPLPSLQIDLKENRISGNGGCNNYFASIEHCSPIALSFSGIGATRMLCLSENIESAYFRALQEVVAYRIQENTLLLFDKQGEEILKMTNTIKPLTNNQ
;
A
#
# COMPACT_ATOMS: atom_id res chain seq x y z
N MET A 1 35.73 -60.81 -25.01
CA MET A 1 36.16 -59.53 -24.44
C MET A 1 34.96 -58.57 -24.52
N LYS A 2 34.30 -58.29 -23.37
CA LYS A 2 33.15 -57.38 -23.27
C LYS A 2 33.66 -56.07 -22.68
N TYR A 3 33.68 -55.02 -23.47
CA TYR A 3 34.03 -53.70 -23.01
C TYR A 3 32.75 -53.05 -22.44
N LEU A 4 32.72 -52.87 -21.10
CA LEU A 4 31.73 -52.09 -20.41
C LEU A 4 32.11 -50.60 -20.51
N LEU A 5 31.29 -49.81 -21.18
CA LEU A 5 31.44 -48.36 -21.27
C LEU A 5 30.74 -47.73 -20.05
N PRO A 6 31.41 -46.90 -19.23
CA PRO A 6 30.74 -46.24 -18.12
C PRO A 6 29.89 -45.07 -18.63
N LEU A 7 28.61 -45.09 -18.29
CA LEU A 7 27.64 -44.00 -18.55
C LEU A 7 27.92 -42.83 -17.57
N LEU A 8 28.54 -41.77 -18.04
CA LEU A 8 28.72 -40.54 -17.27
C LEU A 8 27.38 -39.78 -17.22
N LEU A 9 26.72 -39.85 -16.07
CA LEU A 9 25.56 -39.01 -15.78
C LEU A 9 26.05 -37.60 -15.48
N PHE A 10 25.88 -36.68 -16.46
CA PHE A 10 26.04 -35.25 -16.25
C PHE A 10 24.80 -34.74 -15.49
N SER A 11 24.98 -34.59 -14.17
CA SER A 11 23.98 -33.89 -13.35
C SER A 11 24.08 -32.39 -13.63
N CYS A 12 23.19 -31.86 -14.44
CA CYS A 12 22.98 -30.41 -14.57
C CYS A 12 22.34 -29.88 -13.28
N ALA A 13 23.16 -29.41 -12.35
CA ALA A 13 22.68 -28.57 -11.26
C ALA A 13 22.33 -27.20 -11.85
N ALA A 14 21.03 -26.94 -12.03
CA ALA A 14 20.55 -25.61 -12.38
C ALA A 14 20.85 -24.64 -11.22
N PRO A 15 21.39 -23.45 -11.48
CA PRO A 15 21.56 -22.46 -10.43
C PRO A 15 20.19 -22.07 -9.89
N GLN A 16 19.94 -22.34 -8.63
CA GLN A 16 18.79 -21.80 -7.92
C GLN A 16 19.02 -20.30 -7.79
N GLN A 17 18.33 -19.53 -8.62
CA GLN A 17 18.21 -18.09 -8.42
C GLN A 17 17.48 -17.90 -7.09
N MET A 18 18.21 -17.44 -6.09
CA MET A 18 17.62 -16.90 -4.87
C MET A 18 16.86 -15.63 -5.27
N GLU A 19 15.57 -15.78 -5.57
CA GLU A 19 14.68 -14.63 -5.65
C GLU A 19 14.74 -13.92 -4.29
N LYS A 20 15.35 -12.75 -4.29
CA LYS A 20 15.36 -11.85 -3.13
C LYS A 20 13.91 -11.48 -2.84
N LYS A 21 13.29 -12.17 -1.88
CA LYS A 21 11.92 -11.89 -1.45
C LYS A 21 11.91 -10.47 -0.92
N VAL A 22 11.47 -9.54 -1.76
CA VAL A 22 11.26 -8.15 -1.35
C VAL A 22 10.19 -8.18 -0.28
N ASP A 23 10.51 -7.63 0.88
CA ASP A 23 9.61 -7.58 2.02
C ASP A 23 8.55 -6.52 1.70
N THR A 24 7.45 -6.97 1.09
CA THR A 24 6.44 -6.11 0.47
C THR A 24 5.85 -5.09 1.45
N HIS A 25 5.82 -5.41 2.76
CA HIS A 25 5.30 -4.47 3.74
C HIS A 25 6.21 -3.24 3.91
N LEU A 26 7.52 -3.34 3.65
CA LEU A 26 8.41 -2.18 3.71
C LEU A 26 8.11 -1.15 2.61
N LEU A 27 7.47 -1.59 1.51
CA LEU A 27 7.03 -0.72 0.43
C LEU A 27 5.84 0.17 0.83
N LEU A 28 5.15 -0.14 1.95
CA LEU A 28 4.09 0.70 2.50
C LEU A 28 4.61 2.02 3.04
N GLN A 29 5.86 2.03 3.54
CA GLN A 29 6.48 3.23 4.11
C GLN A 29 6.46 4.38 3.11
N GLY A 30 5.93 5.53 3.51
CA GLY A 30 5.94 6.74 2.69
C GLY A 30 4.60 7.46 2.62
N GLU A 31 4.50 8.34 1.65
CA GLU A 31 3.34 9.22 1.46
C GLU A 31 2.56 8.83 0.20
N TRP A 32 1.24 8.76 0.37
CA TRP A 32 0.29 8.32 -0.62
C TRP A 32 -0.82 9.35 -0.80
N THR A 33 -1.22 9.62 -2.03
CA THR A 33 -2.32 10.52 -2.37
C THR A 33 -3.48 9.74 -2.98
N LEU A 34 -4.71 10.06 -2.56
CA LEU A 34 -5.92 9.39 -3.03
C LEU A 34 -6.10 9.56 -4.55
N GLN A 35 -6.36 8.46 -5.24
CA GLN A 35 -6.80 8.42 -6.64
C GLN A 35 -8.28 8.13 -6.76
N THR A 36 -8.75 7.07 -6.10
CA THR A 36 -10.18 6.72 -6.08
C THR A 36 -10.62 6.29 -4.70
N LEU A 37 -11.85 6.64 -4.36
CA LEU A 37 -12.59 6.18 -3.20
C LEU A 37 -13.74 5.31 -3.71
N ARG A 38 -13.73 4.02 -3.38
CA ARG A 38 -14.70 3.02 -3.85
C ARG A 38 -14.90 3.06 -5.38
N GLY A 39 -13.78 3.15 -6.12
CA GLY A 39 -13.77 3.18 -7.58
C GLY A 39 -14.12 4.52 -8.22
N VAL A 40 -14.45 5.53 -7.42
CA VAL A 40 -14.82 6.88 -7.91
C VAL A 40 -13.66 7.85 -7.68
N ALA A 41 -13.19 8.50 -8.73
CA ALA A 41 -12.21 9.58 -8.63
C ALA A 41 -12.86 10.83 -8.03
N PRO A 42 -12.21 11.51 -7.05
CA PRO A 42 -12.69 12.80 -6.56
C PRO A 42 -12.69 13.84 -7.69
N VAL A 43 -13.62 14.80 -7.60
CA VAL A 43 -13.62 15.94 -8.54
C VAL A 43 -12.37 16.80 -8.34
N ALA A 44 -11.81 17.31 -9.44
CA ALA A 44 -10.51 18.01 -9.44
C ALA A 44 -10.47 19.30 -8.57
N SER A 45 -11.64 19.84 -8.22
CA SER A 45 -11.74 21.08 -7.42
C SER A 45 -11.64 20.88 -5.90
N ILE A 46 -11.65 19.62 -5.42
CA ILE A 46 -11.56 19.34 -3.98
C ILE A 46 -10.16 18.90 -3.59
N PRO A 47 -9.68 19.25 -2.36
CA PRO A 47 -8.41 18.78 -1.86
C PRO A 47 -8.40 17.25 -1.76
N LEU A 48 -7.35 16.63 -2.30
CA LEU A 48 -7.19 15.17 -2.25
C LEU A 48 -6.70 14.72 -0.88
N PRO A 49 -7.33 13.72 -0.26
CA PRO A 49 -6.80 13.07 0.92
C PRO A 49 -5.41 12.49 0.72
N SER A 50 -4.59 12.57 1.75
CA SER A 50 -3.25 11.99 1.82
C SER A 50 -3.12 10.99 2.97
N LEU A 51 -2.23 10.03 2.82
CA LEU A 51 -1.91 9.01 3.80
C LEU A 51 -0.39 8.88 3.91
N GLN A 52 0.15 9.23 5.06
CA GLN A 52 1.52 8.95 5.45
C GLN A 52 1.54 7.68 6.27
N ILE A 53 2.30 6.68 5.86
CA ILE A 53 2.52 5.44 6.62
C ILE A 53 3.93 5.47 7.20
N ASP A 54 4.02 5.41 8.52
CA ASP A 54 5.26 5.32 9.26
C ASP A 54 5.31 3.98 10.02
N LEU A 55 5.98 3.01 9.41
CA LEU A 55 6.13 1.67 9.98
C LEU A 55 7.03 1.67 11.21
N LYS A 56 7.99 2.59 11.30
CA LYS A 56 8.91 2.70 12.43
C LYS A 56 8.18 3.17 13.67
N GLU A 57 7.33 4.18 13.53
CA GLU A 57 6.52 4.74 14.61
C GLU A 57 5.18 3.99 14.79
N ASN A 58 4.92 2.99 13.97
CA ASN A 58 3.69 2.18 13.98
C ASN A 58 2.41 3.02 13.88
N ARG A 59 2.41 4.01 13.01
CA ARG A 59 1.30 4.95 12.87
C ARG A 59 1.05 5.40 11.44
N ILE A 60 -0.14 5.93 11.24
CA ILE A 60 -0.49 6.69 10.04
C ILE A 60 -0.87 8.11 10.41
N SER A 61 -0.71 9.02 9.46
CA SER A 61 -1.15 10.41 9.54
C SER A 61 -1.44 10.93 8.14
N GLY A 62 -2.01 12.11 8.04
CA GLY A 62 -2.27 12.76 6.76
C GLY A 62 -3.33 13.84 6.87
N ASN A 63 -3.90 14.20 5.72
CA ASN A 63 -5.01 15.12 5.63
C ASN A 63 -6.19 14.43 4.93
N GLY A 64 -7.39 14.59 5.46
CA GLY A 64 -8.60 13.96 4.93
C GLY A 64 -9.27 14.72 3.77
N GLY A 65 -8.65 15.82 3.36
CA GLY A 65 -9.24 16.78 2.42
C GLY A 65 -9.62 18.11 3.08
N CYS A 66 -9.63 18.17 4.41
CA CYS A 66 -9.85 19.37 5.22
C CYS A 66 -9.03 19.27 6.51
N ASN A 67 -9.31 18.27 7.35
CA ASN A 67 -8.65 18.10 8.64
C ASN A 67 -7.45 17.16 8.55
N ASN A 68 -6.45 17.42 9.40
CA ASN A 68 -5.37 16.49 9.64
C ASN A 68 -5.87 15.36 10.54
N TYR A 69 -5.34 14.16 10.32
CA TYR A 69 -5.71 12.97 11.07
C TYR A 69 -4.49 12.12 11.43
N PHE A 70 -4.69 11.22 12.38
CA PHE A 70 -3.71 10.22 12.78
C PHE A 70 -4.42 8.96 13.30
N ALA A 71 -3.74 7.83 13.21
CA ALA A 71 -4.15 6.57 13.82
C ALA A 71 -2.92 5.68 14.04
N SER A 72 -3.08 4.65 14.88
CA SER A 72 -2.07 3.60 15.00
C SER A 72 -2.31 2.50 13.99
N ILE A 73 -1.24 1.84 13.55
CA ILE A 73 -1.33 0.60 12.78
C ILE A 73 -1.62 -0.52 13.78
N GLU A 74 -2.79 -1.16 13.69
CA GLU A 74 -3.15 -2.28 14.57
C GLU A 74 -2.56 -3.60 14.08
N HIS A 75 -2.57 -3.79 12.76
CA HIS A 75 -2.02 -4.98 12.14
C HIS A 75 -1.29 -4.63 10.86
N CYS A 76 -0.10 -5.20 10.67
CA CYS A 76 0.69 -5.09 9.45
C CYS A 76 1.42 -6.39 9.18
N SER A 77 1.15 -6.96 8.02
CA SER A 77 1.83 -8.16 7.50
C SER A 77 2.02 -8.02 5.98
N PRO A 78 2.61 -8.99 5.27
CA PRO A 78 2.76 -8.89 3.82
C PRO A 78 1.47 -8.72 3.01
N ILE A 79 0.30 -9.01 3.60
CA ILE A 79 -1.01 -8.95 2.92
C ILE A 79 -2.09 -8.23 3.72
N ALA A 80 -1.92 -8.07 5.02
CA ALA A 80 -2.91 -7.48 5.91
C ALA A 80 -2.43 -6.13 6.44
N LEU A 81 -3.37 -5.19 6.55
CA LEU A 81 -3.14 -3.86 7.12
C LEU A 81 -4.45 -3.38 7.75
N SER A 82 -4.39 -2.95 8.98
CA SER A 82 -5.54 -2.31 9.64
C SER A 82 -5.10 -1.20 10.58
N PHE A 83 -6.01 -0.28 10.84
CA PHE A 83 -5.76 0.91 11.63
C PHE A 83 -6.72 0.99 12.81
N SER A 84 -6.26 1.60 13.90
CA SER A 84 -7.09 1.97 15.04
C SER A 84 -8.11 3.06 14.67
N GLY A 85 -8.96 3.42 15.63
CA GLY A 85 -9.85 4.58 15.48
C GLY A 85 -9.08 5.84 15.13
N ILE A 86 -9.62 6.60 14.17
CA ILE A 86 -8.98 7.79 13.64
C ILE A 86 -9.26 8.98 14.54
N GLY A 87 -8.18 9.66 14.98
CA GLY A 87 -8.25 11.00 15.56
C GLY A 87 -8.05 12.05 14.48
N ALA A 88 -8.81 13.12 14.51
CA ALA A 88 -8.70 14.21 13.55
C ALA A 88 -8.91 15.58 14.20
N THR A 89 -8.33 16.63 13.62
CA THR A 89 -8.69 18.01 13.93
C THR A 89 -10.15 18.26 13.54
N ARG A 90 -10.75 19.31 14.07
CA ARG A 90 -12.16 19.67 13.82
C ARG A 90 -12.28 21.10 13.34
N MET A 91 -11.56 21.42 12.27
CA MET A 91 -11.71 22.71 11.62
C MET A 91 -13.02 22.74 10.83
N LEU A 92 -13.63 23.92 10.71
CA LEU A 92 -14.76 24.11 9.83
C LEU A 92 -14.28 24.06 8.37
N CYS A 93 -14.81 23.11 7.61
CA CYS A 93 -14.49 22.96 6.19
C CYS A 93 -15.41 23.86 5.37
N LEU A 94 -14.84 24.88 4.73
CA LEU A 94 -15.58 25.89 3.97
C LEU A 94 -15.92 25.45 2.53
N SER A 95 -15.35 24.34 2.07
CA SER A 95 -15.57 23.78 0.74
C SER A 95 -16.08 22.35 0.83
N GLU A 96 -16.69 21.88 -0.25
CA GLU A 96 -17.00 20.46 -0.41
C GLU A 96 -15.73 19.61 -0.25
N ASN A 97 -15.87 18.49 0.42
CA ASN A 97 -14.79 17.53 0.63
C ASN A 97 -15.35 16.10 0.83
N ILE A 98 -14.48 15.13 0.76
CA ILE A 98 -14.84 13.72 0.92
C ILE A 98 -14.32 13.13 2.23
N GLU A 99 -13.89 13.96 3.17
CA GLU A 99 -13.20 13.58 4.39
C GLU A 99 -13.93 12.50 5.21
N SER A 100 -15.23 12.70 5.45
CA SER A 100 -16.03 11.74 6.22
C SER A 100 -16.08 10.36 5.56
N ALA A 101 -16.21 10.32 4.23
CA ALA A 101 -16.22 9.08 3.47
C ALA A 101 -14.83 8.43 3.45
N TYR A 102 -13.78 9.23 3.33
CA TYR A 102 -12.40 8.78 3.38
C TYR A 102 -12.03 8.16 4.75
N PHE A 103 -12.36 8.83 5.85
CA PHE A 103 -12.10 8.30 7.20
C PHE A 103 -12.87 7.01 7.46
N ARG A 104 -14.10 6.90 6.99
CA ARG A 104 -14.88 5.67 7.08
C ARG A 104 -14.20 4.53 6.32
N ALA A 105 -13.76 4.79 5.10
CA ALA A 105 -13.04 3.81 4.30
C ALA A 105 -11.73 3.37 4.99
N LEU A 106 -10.94 4.29 5.55
CA LEU A 106 -9.73 3.94 6.30
C LEU A 106 -10.00 2.99 7.47
N GLN A 107 -11.12 3.17 8.18
CA GLN A 107 -11.51 2.29 9.31
C GLN A 107 -11.94 0.89 8.85
N GLU A 108 -12.32 0.72 7.59
CA GLU A 108 -12.74 -0.55 7.02
C GLU A 108 -11.57 -1.36 6.42
N VAL A 109 -10.38 -0.78 6.32
CA VAL A 109 -9.20 -1.43 5.75
C VAL A 109 -8.80 -2.65 6.57
N VAL A 110 -8.64 -3.80 5.92
CA VAL A 110 -8.13 -5.04 6.52
C VAL A 110 -7.00 -5.68 5.71
N ALA A 111 -6.86 -5.33 4.45
CA ALA A 111 -5.85 -5.88 3.55
C ALA A 111 -5.35 -4.83 2.56
N TYR A 112 -4.19 -5.10 1.97
CA TYR A 112 -3.61 -4.23 0.96
C TYR A 112 -2.89 -5.01 -0.14
N ARG A 113 -2.64 -4.31 -1.24
CA ARG A 113 -1.74 -4.74 -2.30
C ARG A 113 -0.99 -3.54 -2.85
N ILE A 114 0.29 -3.71 -3.15
CA ILE A 114 1.09 -2.71 -3.85
C ILE A 114 1.35 -3.21 -5.26
N GLN A 115 1.03 -2.38 -6.25
CA GLN A 115 1.29 -2.61 -7.66
C GLN A 115 2.06 -1.41 -8.20
N GLU A 116 3.36 -1.59 -8.47
CA GLU A 116 4.26 -0.51 -8.87
C GLU A 116 4.20 0.68 -7.88
N ASN A 117 3.65 1.81 -8.31
CA ASN A 117 3.54 3.04 -7.52
C ASN A 117 2.14 3.24 -6.93
N THR A 118 1.32 2.19 -6.89
CA THR A 118 -0.07 2.23 -6.45
C THR A 118 -0.28 1.34 -5.24
N LEU A 119 -0.94 1.89 -4.21
CA LEU A 119 -1.41 1.18 -3.04
C LEU A 119 -2.92 0.98 -3.15
N LEU A 120 -3.34 -0.28 -3.14
CA LEU A 120 -4.73 -0.70 -3.13
C LEU A 120 -5.09 -1.18 -1.72
N LEU A 121 -6.15 -0.64 -1.14
CA LEU A 121 -6.63 -1.00 0.20
C LEU A 121 -8.02 -1.63 0.07
N PHE A 122 -8.22 -2.73 0.81
CA PHE A 122 -9.40 -3.59 0.71
C PHE A 122 -10.11 -3.72 2.05
N ASP A 123 -11.43 -3.85 1.98
CA ASP A 123 -12.27 -4.18 3.13
C ASP A 123 -12.37 -5.70 3.37
N LYS A 124 -13.12 -6.08 4.41
CA LYS A 124 -13.35 -7.49 4.80
C LYS A 124 -14.09 -8.32 3.75
N GLN A 125 -14.78 -7.70 2.80
CA GLN A 125 -15.41 -8.38 1.67
C GLN A 125 -14.44 -8.58 0.49
N GLY A 126 -13.23 -8.01 0.57
CA GLY A 126 -12.24 -8.02 -0.50
C GLY A 126 -12.51 -6.98 -1.58
N GLU A 127 -13.37 -5.99 -1.29
CA GLU A 127 -13.64 -4.87 -2.19
C GLU A 127 -12.54 -3.82 -2.07
N GLU A 128 -12.07 -3.29 -3.22
CA GLU A 128 -11.14 -2.15 -3.26
C GLU A 128 -11.88 -0.89 -2.81
N ILE A 129 -11.50 -0.37 -1.66
CA ILE A 129 -12.14 0.81 -1.07
C ILE A 129 -11.31 2.07 -1.22
N LEU A 130 -9.99 1.96 -1.28
CA LEU A 130 -9.09 3.09 -1.53
C LEU A 130 -8.01 2.66 -2.54
N LYS A 131 -7.80 3.49 -3.54
CA LYS A 131 -6.66 3.42 -4.45
C LYS A 131 -5.84 4.68 -4.31
N MET A 132 -4.56 4.53 -4.04
CA MET A 132 -3.67 5.64 -3.75
C MET A 132 -2.38 5.55 -4.57
N THR A 133 -1.80 6.69 -4.91
CA THR A 133 -0.51 6.77 -5.63
C THR A 133 0.56 7.30 -4.70
N ASN A 134 1.75 6.72 -4.79
CA ASN A 134 2.91 7.23 -4.06
C ASN A 134 3.26 8.65 -4.55
N THR A 135 3.39 9.58 -3.61
CA THR A 135 3.72 10.98 -3.91
C THR A 135 5.20 11.17 -4.22
N ILE A 136 6.05 10.26 -3.76
CA ILE A 136 7.47 10.24 -4.08
C ILE A 136 7.62 9.59 -5.45
N LYS A 137 8.02 10.39 -6.44
CA LYS A 137 8.27 9.95 -7.81
C LYS A 137 9.15 8.70 -7.83
N PRO A 138 8.82 7.64 -8.60
CA PRO A 138 9.69 6.49 -8.72
C PRO A 138 11.07 6.97 -9.20
N LEU A 139 12.12 6.44 -8.57
CA LEU A 139 13.46 6.58 -9.12
C LEU A 139 13.46 5.95 -10.52
N THR A 140 13.31 6.77 -11.53
CA THR A 140 13.56 6.32 -12.89
C THR A 140 15.04 5.97 -12.95
N ASN A 141 15.33 4.67 -13.00
CA ASN A 141 16.64 4.19 -13.37
C ASN A 141 16.89 4.65 -14.81
N ASN A 142 17.46 5.83 -14.96
CA ASN A 142 18.09 6.21 -16.22
C ASN A 142 19.35 5.37 -16.34
N GLN A 143 19.28 4.38 -17.19
CA GLN A 143 20.46 3.79 -17.82
C GLN A 143 21.00 4.74 -18.88
#